data_f9c2d53d635d45ca489f78b05f541bef
#
_entry.id   f9c2d53d635d45ca489f78b05f541bef
#
_cell.length_a   1.000
_cell.length_b   1.000
_cell.length_c   1.000
_cell.angle_alpha   90.00
_cell.angle_beta   90.00
_cell.angle_gamma   90.00
#
_symmetry.space_group_name_H-M   'P 1'
#
loop_
_entity.id
_entity.type
_entity.pdbx_description
1 polymer ?
#
loop_
_entity_poly.entity_id
_entity_poly.type
_entity_poly.pdbx_seq_one_letter_code
_entity_poly.pdbx_strand_id
1 'polypeptide(L)'
;MLIFPLLNDLSRKIIHIDMDAFFAAVEIRDNPKLRGKPVIIGSDPRQTGGRGVVSTCSYEARAFGVHSAMSSKEAYERCPQAIFISGNYEKYKAVGLQIRAIFKRYTDLIEPMSIDEAYLDVTENKLGIKSAVKIARLIQEDIWQELHLTASAGVSYNKFLAKMASDYQKPHGLTVILPDQAEDFLKQMDISKFHGVGKKTVERLHQMGVFTGADLLEIPEVTLIDRFGRLGYDLYRKARGIHNSQVKSNRIRKSIGKEKTYGKILRAEEDIKKELT
;
A
#
# COMPACT_ATOMS: atom_id res chain seq x y z
N MET A 1 32.63 -22.49 -10.52
CA MET A 1 31.79 -21.46 -9.86
C MET A 1 30.93 -22.15 -8.81
N LEU A 2 31.04 -21.82 -7.53
CA LEU A 2 30.19 -22.36 -6.50
C LEU A 2 28.83 -21.65 -6.58
N ILE A 3 27.78 -22.40 -6.97
CA ILE A 3 26.40 -21.90 -7.01
C ILE A 3 25.74 -22.33 -5.71
N PHE A 4 25.43 -21.37 -4.84
CA PHE A 4 24.64 -21.66 -3.65
C PHE A 4 23.15 -21.57 -3.99
N PRO A 5 22.32 -22.52 -3.54
CA PRO A 5 20.88 -22.44 -3.76
C PRO A 5 20.30 -21.19 -3.07
N LEU A 6 19.35 -20.53 -3.74
CA LEU A 6 18.61 -19.43 -3.14
C LEU A 6 17.71 -19.98 -2.03
N LEU A 7 17.97 -19.53 -0.79
CA LEU A 7 17.13 -19.93 0.34
C LEU A 7 15.78 -19.19 0.25
N ASN A 8 14.69 -19.96 0.33
CA ASN A 8 13.33 -19.47 0.35
C ASN A 8 12.56 -20.14 1.50
N ASP A 9 12.09 -19.34 2.45
CA ASP A 9 11.29 -19.82 3.56
C ASP A 9 9.82 -19.89 3.15
N LEU A 10 9.33 -21.10 2.91
CA LEU A 10 7.95 -21.40 2.53
C LEU A 10 7.05 -21.76 3.72
N SER A 11 7.59 -21.84 4.93
CA SER A 11 6.86 -22.32 6.11
C SER A 11 5.92 -21.28 6.71
N ARG A 12 6.15 -20.01 6.43
CA ARG A 12 5.42 -18.89 7.02
C ARG A 12 4.04 -18.69 6.38
N LYS A 13 3.15 -18.12 7.17
CA LYS A 13 1.79 -17.71 6.75
C LYS A 13 1.64 -16.22 7.01
N ILE A 14 1.84 -15.43 5.96
CA ILE A 14 1.81 -13.98 6.03
C ILE A 14 0.51 -13.46 5.41
N ILE A 15 -0.19 -12.62 6.14
CA ILE A 15 -1.33 -11.86 5.64
C ILE A 15 -0.91 -10.40 5.52
N HIS A 16 -1.25 -9.75 4.42
CA HIS A 16 -1.24 -8.30 4.29
C HIS A 16 -2.67 -7.81 4.23
N ILE A 17 -3.04 -6.90 5.13
CA ILE A 17 -4.34 -6.22 5.13
C ILE A 17 -4.14 -4.78 4.74
N ASP A 18 -4.99 -4.27 3.85
CA ASP A 18 -4.96 -2.91 3.33
C ASP A 18 -6.39 -2.39 3.21
N MET A 19 -6.71 -1.32 3.92
CA MET A 19 -8.06 -0.76 3.94
C MET A 19 -8.40 -0.11 2.60
N ASP A 20 -9.62 -0.34 2.11
CA ASP A 20 -10.05 0.16 0.81
C ASP A 20 -10.37 1.66 0.88
N ALA A 21 -9.64 2.48 0.12
CA ALA A 21 -9.81 3.94 0.02
C ALA A 21 -9.98 4.61 1.40
N PHE A 22 -9.17 4.24 2.38
CA PHE A 22 -9.37 4.38 3.82
C PHE A 22 -9.99 5.72 4.25
N PHE A 23 -9.32 6.86 4.02
CA PHE A 23 -9.83 8.16 4.48
C PHE A 23 -11.18 8.50 3.83
N ALA A 24 -11.33 8.22 2.53
CA ALA A 24 -12.59 8.46 1.83
C ALA A 24 -13.69 7.52 2.35
N ALA A 25 -13.37 6.26 2.62
CA ALA A 25 -14.31 5.28 3.17
C ALA A 25 -14.81 5.71 4.57
N VAL A 26 -13.93 6.24 5.44
CA VAL A 26 -14.31 6.76 6.75
C VAL A 26 -15.28 7.95 6.61
N GLU A 27 -15.02 8.90 5.71
CA GLU A 27 -15.92 10.03 5.49
C GLU A 27 -17.27 9.60 4.90
N ILE A 28 -17.28 8.64 3.97
CA ILE A 28 -18.51 8.10 3.36
C ILE A 28 -19.34 7.31 4.40
N ARG A 29 -18.67 6.56 5.28
CA ARG A 29 -19.33 5.86 6.40
C ARG A 29 -20.04 6.84 7.32
N ASP A 30 -19.33 7.90 7.73
CA ASP A 30 -19.83 8.88 8.69
C ASP A 30 -20.89 9.82 8.08
N ASN A 31 -20.87 10.01 6.75
CA ASN A 31 -21.84 10.80 6.03
C ASN A 31 -22.45 10.02 4.84
N PRO A 32 -23.56 9.32 5.04
CA PRO A 32 -24.21 8.51 4.00
C PRO A 32 -24.62 9.28 2.73
N LYS A 33 -24.74 10.61 2.78
CA LYS A 33 -25.02 11.46 1.60
C LYS A 33 -23.90 11.43 0.56
N LEU A 34 -22.72 10.94 0.93
CA LEU A 34 -21.54 10.79 0.06
C LEU A 34 -21.53 9.46 -0.69
N ARG A 35 -22.36 8.49 -0.33
CA ARG A 35 -22.39 7.16 -0.98
C ARG A 35 -22.66 7.29 -2.49
N GLY A 36 -21.87 6.55 -3.27
CA GLY A 36 -21.95 6.53 -4.73
C GLY A 36 -21.48 7.81 -5.41
N LYS A 37 -20.91 8.76 -4.66
CA LYS A 37 -20.36 10.00 -5.21
C LYS A 37 -18.82 9.95 -5.26
N PRO A 38 -18.19 10.59 -6.25
CA PRO A 38 -16.74 10.74 -6.26
C PRO A 38 -16.32 11.68 -5.12
N VAL A 39 -15.61 11.12 -4.12
CA VAL A 39 -15.09 11.83 -2.95
C VAL A 39 -13.57 11.88 -3.01
N ILE A 40 -13.02 13.06 -2.79
CA ILE A 40 -11.57 13.29 -2.76
C ILE A 40 -11.19 13.88 -1.41
N ILE A 41 -10.26 13.25 -0.72
CA ILE A 41 -9.69 13.79 0.52
C ILE A 41 -8.48 14.63 0.16
N GLY A 42 -8.63 15.93 0.37
CA GLY A 42 -7.62 16.94 0.04
C GLY A 42 -8.21 18.33 0.03
N SER A 43 -7.38 19.34 -0.21
CA SER A 43 -7.85 20.73 -0.31
C SER A 43 -8.61 20.95 -1.62
N ASP A 44 -9.74 21.64 -1.55
CA ASP A 44 -10.51 22.04 -2.74
C ASP A 44 -9.73 23.08 -3.57
N PRO A 45 -9.37 22.79 -4.81
CA PRO A 45 -8.57 23.70 -5.63
C PRO A 45 -9.29 25.00 -5.96
N ARG A 46 -10.62 25.02 -5.93
CA ARG A 46 -11.43 26.23 -6.14
C ARG A 46 -11.26 27.25 -5.01
N GLN A 47 -10.96 26.76 -3.80
CA GLN A 47 -10.74 27.60 -2.61
C GLN A 47 -9.27 27.95 -2.39
N THR A 48 -8.35 27.11 -2.91
CA THR A 48 -6.91 27.26 -2.65
C THR A 48 -6.12 27.82 -3.84
N GLY A 49 -6.80 28.25 -4.91
CA GLY A 49 -6.13 28.71 -6.12
C GLY A 49 -5.35 27.59 -6.82
N GLY A 50 -5.89 26.39 -6.83
CA GLY A 50 -5.31 25.21 -7.49
C GLY A 50 -4.30 24.43 -6.65
N ARG A 51 -4.03 24.86 -5.41
CA ARG A 51 -3.04 24.20 -4.54
C ARG A 51 -3.65 23.04 -3.75
N GLY A 52 -2.81 22.09 -3.41
CA GLY A 52 -3.17 20.92 -2.63
C GLY A 52 -2.84 19.62 -3.35
N VAL A 53 -2.94 18.54 -2.59
CA VAL A 53 -2.64 17.19 -3.05
C VAL A 53 -3.75 16.26 -2.58
N VAL A 54 -4.11 15.30 -3.41
CA VAL A 54 -5.03 14.21 -3.07
C VAL A 54 -4.34 13.27 -2.08
N SER A 55 -4.87 13.19 -0.86
CA SER A 55 -4.41 12.20 0.12
C SER A 55 -4.91 10.81 -0.25
N THR A 56 -6.22 10.69 -0.52
CA THR A 56 -6.86 9.50 -1.09
C THR A 56 -8.18 9.89 -1.75
N CYS A 57 -8.80 8.95 -2.46
CA CYS A 57 -10.11 9.19 -3.08
C CYS A 57 -10.93 7.90 -3.14
N SER A 58 -12.25 8.05 -3.24
CA SER A 58 -13.19 6.94 -3.40
C SER A 58 -13.00 6.22 -4.75
N TYR A 59 -13.54 5.01 -4.87
CA TYR A 59 -13.46 4.24 -6.12
C TYR A 59 -14.23 4.92 -7.25
N GLU A 60 -15.30 5.65 -6.94
CA GLU A 60 -16.02 6.47 -7.91
C GLU A 60 -15.13 7.57 -8.50
N ALA A 61 -14.27 8.21 -7.67
CA ALA A 61 -13.32 9.19 -8.17
C ALA A 61 -12.15 8.53 -8.95
N ARG A 62 -11.72 7.33 -8.53
CA ARG A 62 -10.69 6.56 -9.25
C ARG A 62 -11.12 6.18 -10.66
N ALA A 63 -12.41 5.97 -10.90
CA ALA A 63 -12.95 5.71 -12.23
C ALA A 63 -12.69 6.84 -13.24
N PHE A 64 -12.47 8.07 -12.75
CA PHE A 64 -12.04 9.23 -13.56
C PHE A 64 -10.51 9.41 -13.61
N GLY A 65 -9.74 8.39 -13.14
CA GLY A 65 -8.28 8.44 -13.14
C GLY A 65 -7.69 9.29 -12.01
N VAL A 66 -8.48 9.65 -10.99
CA VAL A 66 -7.96 10.34 -9.79
C VAL A 66 -7.25 9.33 -8.88
N HIS A 67 -6.09 9.71 -8.34
CA HIS A 67 -5.31 8.85 -7.46
C HIS A 67 -4.56 9.66 -6.38
N SER A 68 -4.10 8.99 -5.33
CA SER A 68 -3.26 9.58 -4.28
C SER A 68 -2.00 10.23 -4.85
N ALA A 69 -1.55 11.30 -4.23
CA ALA A 69 -0.42 12.14 -4.63
C ALA A 69 -0.64 12.97 -5.92
N MET A 70 -1.81 12.90 -6.56
CA MET A 70 -2.18 13.80 -7.66
C MET A 70 -2.40 15.22 -7.14
N SER A 71 -2.10 16.27 -7.93
CA SER A 71 -2.44 17.62 -7.54
C SER A 71 -3.96 17.81 -7.47
N SER A 72 -4.46 18.59 -6.50
CA SER A 72 -5.90 18.85 -6.38
C SER A 72 -6.48 19.51 -7.64
N LYS A 73 -5.68 20.35 -8.32
CA LYS A 73 -6.07 20.96 -9.60
C LYS A 73 -6.32 19.91 -10.68
N GLU A 74 -5.37 19.01 -10.90
CA GLU A 74 -5.50 17.93 -11.89
C GLU A 74 -6.66 17.00 -11.53
N ALA A 75 -6.83 16.65 -10.25
CA ALA A 75 -7.93 15.83 -9.78
C ALA A 75 -9.30 16.47 -10.09
N TYR A 76 -9.42 17.79 -9.92
CA TYR A 76 -10.62 18.54 -10.28
C TYR A 76 -10.85 18.58 -11.79
N GLU A 77 -9.80 18.78 -12.59
CA GLU A 77 -9.88 18.75 -14.05
C GLU A 77 -10.39 17.40 -14.59
N ARG A 78 -9.95 16.28 -13.94
CA ARG A 78 -10.40 14.92 -14.30
C ARG A 78 -11.80 14.59 -13.81
N CYS A 79 -12.20 15.10 -12.66
CA CYS A 79 -13.50 14.83 -12.02
C CYS A 79 -14.10 16.11 -11.42
N PRO A 80 -14.65 17.03 -12.25
CA PRO A 80 -15.19 18.32 -11.79
C PRO A 80 -16.36 18.19 -10.80
N GLN A 81 -17.10 17.08 -10.86
CA GLN A 81 -18.23 16.78 -9.96
C GLN A 81 -17.79 16.19 -8.61
N ALA A 82 -16.49 15.97 -8.38
CA ALA A 82 -16.00 15.41 -7.14
C ALA A 82 -16.24 16.32 -5.94
N ILE A 83 -16.56 15.70 -4.83
CA ILE A 83 -16.70 16.35 -3.54
C ILE A 83 -15.34 16.32 -2.84
N PHE A 84 -14.73 17.50 -2.67
CA PHE A 84 -13.50 17.64 -1.92
C PHE A 84 -13.80 17.79 -0.42
N ILE A 85 -13.12 17.01 0.40
CA ILE A 85 -13.23 17.04 1.86
C ILE A 85 -11.83 17.23 2.45
N SER A 86 -11.68 18.23 3.29
CA SER A 86 -10.46 18.39 4.09
C SER A 86 -10.31 17.20 5.04
N GLY A 87 -9.15 16.54 5.00
CA GLY A 87 -8.91 15.36 5.81
C GLY A 87 -8.87 15.67 7.32
N ASN A 88 -9.41 14.76 8.13
CA ASN A 88 -9.31 14.77 9.58
C ASN A 88 -8.38 13.63 10.05
N TYR A 89 -7.09 13.92 10.13
CA TYR A 89 -6.08 12.92 10.44
C TYR A 89 -6.27 12.25 11.82
N GLU A 90 -6.72 13.01 12.83
CA GLU A 90 -6.96 12.45 14.17
C GLU A 90 -8.12 11.43 14.15
N LYS A 91 -9.18 11.69 13.38
CA LYS A 91 -10.26 10.73 13.16
C LYS A 91 -9.73 9.45 12.49
N TYR A 92 -8.96 9.59 11.43
CA TYR A 92 -8.40 8.42 10.71
C TYR A 92 -7.45 7.62 11.58
N LYS A 93 -6.63 8.29 12.39
CA LYS A 93 -5.75 7.66 13.37
C LYS A 93 -6.52 6.88 14.42
N ALA A 94 -7.62 7.43 14.94
CA ALA A 94 -8.47 6.73 15.90
C ALA A 94 -9.07 5.46 15.29
N VAL A 95 -9.57 5.51 14.05
CA VAL A 95 -10.07 4.33 13.33
C VAL A 95 -8.95 3.32 13.07
N GLY A 96 -7.75 3.78 12.67
CA GLY A 96 -6.58 2.91 12.49
C GLY A 96 -6.16 2.17 13.78
N LEU A 97 -6.34 2.78 14.95
CA LEU A 97 -6.12 2.10 16.24
C LEU A 97 -7.15 1.00 16.49
N GLN A 98 -8.42 1.20 16.12
CA GLN A 98 -9.46 0.18 16.22
C GLN A 98 -9.15 -1.01 15.29
N ILE A 99 -8.72 -0.74 14.04
CA ILE A 99 -8.28 -1.78 13.10
C ILE A 99 -7.14 -2.60 13.70
N ARG A 100 -6.13 -1.95 14.29
CA ARG A 100 -5.02 -2.65 14.95
C ARG A 100 -5.46 -3.48 16.15
N ALA A 101 -6.48 -3.04 16.89
CA ALA A 101 -7.05 -3.83 17.99
C ALA A 101 -7.71 -5.12 17.46
N ILE A 102 -8.35 -5.08 16.29
CA ILE A 102 -8.87 -6.27 15.61
C ILE A 102 -7.71 -7.22 15.28
N PHE A 103 -6.64 -6.74 14.64
CA PHE A 103 -5.49 -7.59 14.27
C PHE A 103 -4.86 -8.30 15.46
N LYS A 104 -4.77 -7.62 16.61
CA LYS A 104 -4.20 -8.17 17.85
C LYS A 104 -4.98 -9.35 18.43
N ARG A 105 -6.21 -9.59 18.02
CA ARG A 105 -6.99 -10.77 18.43
C ARG A 105 -6.42 -12.05 17.80
N TYR A 106 -5.75 -11.91 16.65
CA TYR A 106 -5.26 -13.03 15.85
C TYR A 106 -3.78 -13.33 16.06
N THR A 107 -2.95 -12.29 16.17
CA THR A 107 -1.49 -12.43 16.36
C THR A 107 -0.89 -11.20 17.03
N ASP A 108 0.26 -11.35 17.68
CA ASP A 108 1.09 -10.24 18.18
C ASP A 108 2.17 -9.83 17.17
N LEU A 109 2.44 -10.68 16.15
CA LEU A 109 3.39 -10.38 15.09
C LEU A 109 2.74 -9.53 14.01
N ILE A 110 2.62 -8.23 14.28
CA ILE A 110 2.00 -7.23 13.41
C ILE A 110 3.03 -6.16 13.06
N GLU A 111 3.29 -5.94 11.78
CA GLU A 111 4.14 -4.86 11.27
C GLU A 111 3.28 -3.81 10.57
N PRO A 112 2.93 -2.70 11.23
CA PRO A 112 2.23 -1.60 10.59
C PRO A 112 3.12 -0.91 9.54
N MET A 113 2.60 -0.76 8.32
CA MET A 113 3.27 -0.01 7.25
C MET A 113 2.79 1.43 7.22
N SER A 114 1.50 1.63 7.46
CA SER A 114 0.83 2.91 7.58
C SER A 114 -0.24 2.86 8.69
N ILE A 115 -1.20 3.80 8.69
CA ILE A 115 -2.34 3.75 9.60
C ILE A 115 -3.43 2.79 9.14
N ASP A 116 -3.43 2.38 7.87
CA ASP A 116 -4.45 1.60 7.19
C ASP A 116 -3.96 0.26 6.63
N GLU A 117 -2.67 -0.03 6.70
CA GLU A 117 -2.14 -1.30 6.23
C GLU A 117 -1.12 -1.93 7.21
N ALA A 118 -1.10 -3.25 7.24
CA ALA A 118 -0.16 -4.01 8.06
C ALA A 118 0.11 -5.40 7.48
N TYR A 119 1.31 -5.92 7.78
CA TYR A 119 1.61 -7.34 7.68
C TYR A 119 1.32 -8.03 9.00
N LEU A 120 0.73 -9.22 8.93
CA LEU A 120 0.48 -10.11 10.05
C LEU A 120 1.17 -11.45 9.77
N ASP A 121 2.00 -11.91 10.68
CA ASP A 121 2.46 -13.29 10.66
C ASP A 121 1.51 -14.11 11.53
N VAL A 122 0.81 -15.05 10.89
CA VAL A 122 -0.17 -15.93 11.51
C VAL A 122 0.26 -17.39 11.45
N THR A 123 1.55 -17.63 11.22
CA THR A 123 2.15 -18.98 11.25
C THR A 123 1.80 -19.69 12.53
N GLU A 124 2.04 -19.00 13.65
CA GLU A 124 1.49 -19.30 14.96
C GLU A 124 0.55 -18.17 15.36
N ASN A 125 -0.71 -18.49 15.63
CA ASN A 125 -1.72 -17.49 15.92
C ASN A 125 -2.49 -17.84 17.19
N LYS A 126 -3.09 -16.82 17.81
CA LYS A 126 -3.75 -16.93 19.12
C LYS A 126 -4.95 -17.87 19.16
N LEU A 127 -5.56 -18.12 18.01
CA LEU A 127 -6.79 -18.93 17.90
C LEU A 127 -6.51 -20.38 17.49
N GLY A 128 -5.26 -20.76 17.25
CA GLY A 128 -4.89 -22.09 16.80
C GLY A 128 -5.43 -22.46 15.41
N ILE A 129 -5.84 -21.46 14.61
CA ILE A 129 -6.41 -21.66 13.28
C ILE A 129 -5.29 -21.99 12.29
N LYS A 130 -5.33 -23.17 11.67
CA LYS A 130 -4.30 -23.62 10.73
C LYS A 130 -4.33 -22.87 9.38
N SER A 131 -5.50 -22.33 8.97
CA SER A 131 -5.70 -21.68 7.69
C SER A 131 -5.55 -20.17 7.78
N ALA A 132 -4.50 -19.60 7.18
CA ALA A 132 -4.32 -18.15 7.08
C ALA A 132 -5.44 -17.50 6.24
N VAL A 133 -5.97 -18.18 5.26
CA VAL A 133 -7.11 -17.71 4.45
C VAL A 133 -8.36 -17.52 5.32
N LYS A 134 -8.61 -18.46 6.25
CA LYS A 134 -9.72 -18.34 7.20
C LYS A 134 -9.51 -17.15 8.13
N ILE A 135 -8.28 -16.95 8.62
CA ILE A 135 -7.95 -15.79 9.47
C ILE A 135 -8.15 -14.48 8.71
N ALA A 136 -7.70 -14.39 7.46
CA ALA A 136 -7.87 -13.19 6.65
C ALA A 136 -9.36 -12.83 6.46
N ARG A 137 -10.22 -13.83 6.19
CA ARG A 137 -11.68 -13.63 6.10
C ARG A 137 -12.29 -13.16 7.42
N LEU A 138 -11.91 -13.76 8.52
CA LEU A 138 -12.40 -13.35 9.85
C LEU A 138 -11.99 -11.90 10.15
N ILE A 139 -10.76 -11.50 9.80
CA ILE A 139 -10.31 -10.12 9.96
C ILE A 139 -11.14 -9.16 9.10
N GLN A 140 -11.40 -9.50 7.83
CA GLN A 140 -12.24 -8.69 6.94
C GLN A 140 -13.66 -8.57 7.49
N GLU A 141 -14.21 -9.66 8.03
CA GLU A 141 -15.54 -9.67 8.64
C GLU A 141 -15.60 -8.85 9.93
N ASP A 142 -14.66 -9.00 10.84
CA ASP A 142 -14.57 -8.18 12.07
C ASP A 142 -14.48 -6.68 11.74
N ILE A 143 -13.67 -6.31 10.74
CA ILE A 143 -13.55 -4.92 10.28
C ILE A 143 -14.93 -4.42 9.78
N TRP A 144 -15.62 -5.22 9.01
CA TRP A 144 -16.96 -4.84 8.52
C TRP A 144 -17.99 -4.72 9.63
N GLN A 145 -18.07 -5.71 10.51
CA GLN A 145 -19.06 -5.74 11.60
C GLN A 145 -18.86 -4.60 12.61
N GLU A 146 -17.62 -4.29 12.95
CA GLU A 146 -17.33 -3.32 14.00
C GLU A 146 -17.14 -1.89 13.47
N LEU A 147 -16.61 -1.74 12.25
CA LEU A 147 -16.23 -0.43 11.72
C LEU A 147 -17.00 -0.01 10.47
N HIS A 148 -17.78 -0.91 9.86
CA HIS A 148 -18.48 -0.71 8.59
C HIS A 148 -17.55 -0.19 7.49
N LEU A 149 -16.34 -0.71 7.44
CA LEU A 149 -15.31 -0.44 6.44
C LEU A 149 -14.92 -1.75 5.78
N THR A 150 -14.37 -1.66 4.56
CA THR A 150 -13.84 -2.83 3.86
C THR A 150 -12.31 -2.79 3.81
N ALA A 151 -11.70 -3.96 3.75
CA ALA A 151 -10.28 -4.14 3.56
C ALA A 151 -10.03 -5.21 2.51
N SER A 152 -8.95 -5.07 1.75
CA SER A 152 -8.43 -6.11 0.87
C SER A 152 -7.32 -6.88 1.57
N ALA A 153 -7.30 -8.20 1.38
CA ALA A 153 -6.35 -9.09 2.01
C ALA A 153 -5.52 -9.87 0.99
N GLY A 154 -4.23 -9.98 1.24
CA GLY A 154 -3.35 -10.87 0.50
C GLY A 154 -2.72 -11.89 1.43
N VAL A 155 -2.73 -13.15 1.03
CA VAL A 155 -2.19 -14.26 1.81
C VAL A 155 -1.10 -14.97 1.03
N SER A 156 0.08 -15.12 1.62
CA SER A 156 1.18 -15.86 1.02
C SER A 156 2.20 -16.30 2.10
N TYR A 157 3.31 -16.86 1.68
CA TYR A 157 4.38 -17.32 2.57
C TYR A 157 5.44 -16.22 2.88
N ASN A 158 5.36 -15.05 2.25
CA ASN A 158 6.23 -13.90 2.54
C ASN A 158 5.52 -12.55 2.35
N LYS A 159 6.13 -11.49 2.89
CA LYS A 159 5.56 -10.14 2.86
C LYS A 159 5.39 -9.57 1.45
N PHE A 160 6.36 -9.80 0.56
CA PHE A 160 6.30 -9.27 -0.80
C PHE A 160 5.08 -9.80 -1.56
N LEU A 161 4.91 -11.12 -1.58
CA LEU A 161 3.77 -11.75 -2.26
C LEU A 161 2.44 -11.43 -1.58
N ALA A 162 2.40 -11.38 -0.24
CA ALA A 162 1.19 -10.99 0.47
C ALA A 162 0.75 -9.54 0.12
N LYS A 163 1.70 -8.60 -0.01
CA LYS A 163 1.40 -7.23 -0.49
C LYS A 163 0.91 -7.22 -1.93
N MET A 164 1.58 -7.93 -2.83
CA MET A 164 1.17 -8.04 -4.23
C MET A 164 -0.26 -8.63 -4.34
N ALA A 165 -0.56 -9.66 -3.54
CA ALA A 165 -1.87 -10.30 -3.49
C ALA A 165 -2.96 -9.34 -3.00
N SER A 166 -2.71 -8.53 -1.95
CA SER A 166 -3.71 -7.60 -1.42
C SER A 166 -4.11 -6.50 -2.40
N ASP A 167 -3.21 -6.14 -3.32
CA ASP A 167 -3.48 -5.13 -4.34
C ASP A 167 -4.16 -5.69 -5.60
N TYR A 168 -4.20 -7.02 -5.77
CA TYR A 168 -4.62 -7.66 -7.02
C TYR A 168 -6.12 -7.58 -7.28
N GLN A 169 -6.96 -7.74 -6.26
CA GLN A 169 -8.42 -7.77 -6.36
C GLN A 169 -9.08 -6.71 -5.47
N LYS A 170 -8.61 -5.47 -5.49
CA LYS A 170 -9.27 -4.36 -4.77
C LYS A 170 -10.52 -3.89 -5.50
N PRO A 171 -11.58 -3.45 -4.79
CA PRO A 171 -11.78 -3.45 -3.34
C PRO A 171 -12.34 -4.76 -2.78
N HIS A 172 -12.22 -4.95 -1.45
CA HIS A 172 -12.79 -6.05 -0.67
C HIS A 172 -12.38 -7.44 -1.18
N GLY A 173 -11.22 -7.50 -1.83
CA GLY A 173 -10.68 -8.73 -2.38
C GLY A 173 -9.93 -9.57 -1.33
N LEU A 174 -9.80 -10.85 -1.61
CA LEU A 174 -8.91 -11.76 -0.90
C LEU A 174 -8.20 -12.62 -1.93
N THR A 175 -6.91 -12.39 -2.08
CA THR A 175 -6.06 -13.12 -3.01
C THR A 175 -5.05 -13.97 -2.26
N VAL A 176 -4.90 -15.22 -2.68
CA VAL A 176 -3.93 -16.16 -2.11
C VAL A 176 -2.91 -16.51 -3.18
N ILE A 177 -1.63 -16.44 -2.83
CA ILE A 177 -0.54 -16.87 -3.70
C ILE A 177 0.20 -18.00 -2.99
N LEU A 178 0.04 -19.23 -3.51
CA LEU A 178 0.72 -20.42 -3.01
C LEU A 178 2.16 -20.50 -3.55
N PRO A 179 3.06 -21.26 -2.91
CA PRO A 179 4.45 -21.37 -3.35
C PRO A 179 4.63 -21.84 -4.80
N ASP A 180 3.83 -22.79 -5.23
CA ASP A 180 3.81 -23.33 -6.59
C ASP A 180 3.21 -22.40 -7.64
N GLN A 181 2.45 -21.39 -7.22
CA GLN A 181 1.81 -20.40 -8.08
C GLN A 181 2.60 -19.06 -8.15
N ALA A 182 3.56 -18.87 -7.25
CA ALA A 182 4.20 -17.56 -7.05
C ALA A 182 4.93 -17.06 -8.30
N GLU A 183 5.71 -17.92 -8.96
CA GLU A 183 6.47 -17.55 -10.13
C GLU A 183 5.56 -17.22 -11.31
N ASP A 184 4.54 -18.02 -11.57
CA ASP A 184 3.61 -17.80 -12.68
C ASP A 184 2.74 -16.55 -12.45
N PHE A 185 2.35 -16.28 -11.20
CA PHE A 185 1.68 -15.02 -10.84
C PHE A 185 2.57 -13.81 -11.13
N LEU A 186 3.85 -13.88 -10.76
CA LEU A 186 4.79 -12.78 -10.94
C LEU A 186 5.17 -12.57 -12.42
N LYS A 187 5.32 -13.65 -13.20
CA LYS A 187 5.64 -13.58 -14.64
C LYS A 187 4.66 -12.72 -15.42
N GLN A 188 3.37 -12.83 -15.13
CA GLN A 188 2.30 -12.12 -15.82
C GLN A 188 2.16 -10.66 -15.38
N MET A 189 2.82 -10.27 -14.29
CA MET A 189 2.64 -8.96 -13.70
C MET A 189 3.50 -7.90 -14.38
N ASP A 190 2.89 -6.74 -14.68
CA ASP A 190 3.61 -5.55 -15.13
C ASP A 190 4.61 -5.12 -14.06
N ILE A 191 5.84 -4.80 -14.48
CA ILE A 191 6.94 -4.46 -13.59
C ILE A 191 6.66 -3.22 -12.73
N SER A 192 5.82 -2.31 -13.22
CA SER A 192 5.38 -1.12 -12.47
C SER A 192 4.51 -1.45 -11.25
N LYS A 193 3.96 -2.67 -11.21
CA LYS A 193 3.14 -3.18 -10.11
C LYS A 193 3.96 -3.89 -9.03
N PHE A 194 5.23 -4.17 -9.29
CA PHE A 194 6.10 -4.80 -8.27
C PHE A 194 6.29 -3.87 -7.08
N HIS A 195 5.91 -4.35 -5.91
CA HIS A 195 6.07 -3.57 -4.69
C HIS A 195 7.55 -3.21 -4.44
N GLY A 196 7.81 -1.90 -4.30
CA GLY A 196 9.14 -1.34 -4.14
C GLY A 196 9.83 -0.93 -5.44
N VAL A 197 9.14 -1.04 -6.58
CA VAL A 197 9.60 -0.52 -7.88
C VAL A 197 8.91 0.82 -8.15
N GLY A 198 9.63 1.92 -7.92
CA GLY A 198 9.12 3.27 -8.18
C GLY A 198 9.29 3.71 -9.64
N LYS A 199 8.63 4.80 -10.05
CA LYS A 199 8.61 5.31 -11.44
C LYS A 199 9.99 5.36 -12.11
N LYS A 200 11.02 5.93 -11.43
CA LYS A 200 12.39 5.98 -11.96
C LYS A 200 13.03 4.61 -12.17
N THR A 201 12.69 3.64 -11.34
CA THR A 201 13.18 2.26 -11.50
C THR A 201 12.47 1.59 -12.67
N VAL A 202 11.15 1.80 -12.82
CA VAL A 202 10.38 1.33 -13.98
C VAL A 202 11.00 1.84 -15.28
N GLU A 203 11.26 3.15 -15.41
CA GLU A 203 11.88 3.75 -16.60
C GLU A 203 13.22 3.08 -16.94
N ARG A 204 14.06 2.83 -15.94
CA ARG A 204 15.36 2.16 -16.14
C ARG A 204 15.21 0.68 -16.53
N LEU A 205 14.22 -0.02 -15.98
CA LEU A 205 13.92 -1.41 -16.35
C LEU A 205 13.37 -1.47 -17.78
N HIS A 206 12.46 -0.56 -18.17
CA HIS A 206 11.98 -0.46 -19.54
C HIS A 206 13.10 -0.20 -20.56
N GLN A 207 14.09 0.64 -20.22
CA GLN A 207 15.30 0.85 -21.06
C GLN A 207 16.13 -0.42 -21.25
N MET A 208 15.99 -1.40 -20.34
CA MET A 208 16.63 -2.73 -20.44
C MET A 208 15.73 -3.77 -21.12
N GLY A 209 14.56 -3.38 -21.62
CA GLY A 209 13.59 -4.30 -22.22
C GLY A 209 12.77 -5.10 -21.20
N VAL A 210 12.76 -4.71 -19.91
CA VAL A 210 12.05 -5.40 -18.85
C VAL A 210 10.73 -4.68 -18.58
N PHE A 211 9.61 -5.27 -19.01
CA PHE A 211 8.25 -4.75 -18.86
C PHE A 211 7.42 -5.59 -17.89
N THR A 212 7.74 -6.87 -17.75
CA THR A 212 7.00 -7.85 -16.96
C THR A 212 7.91 -8.59 -15.98
N GLY A 213 7.30 -9.33 -15.07
CA GLY A 213 8.04 -10.25 -14.20
C GLY A 213 8.75 -11.37 -14.99
N ALA A 214 8.19 -11.81 -16.12
CA ALA A 214 8.83 -12.77 -17.00
C ALA A 214 10.15 -12.22 -17.57
N ASP A 215 10.13 -10.98 -18.08
CA ASP A 215 11.35 -10.33 -18.58
C ASP A 215 12.40 -10.17 -17.48
N LEU A 216 11.95 -9.84 -16.26
CA LEU A 216 12.86 -9.69 -15.11
C LEU A 216 13.56 -11.01 -14.73
N LEU A 217 12.89 -12.15 -14.88
CA LEU A 217 13.47 -13.47 -14.61
C LEU A 217 14.64 -13.82 -15.51
N GLU A 218 14.64 -13.33 -16.75
CA GLU A 218 15.69 -13.57 -17.74
C GLU A 218 16.96 -12.74 -17.46
N ILE A 219 16.90 -11.71 -16.63
CA ILE A 219 18.07 -10.87 -16.36
C ILE A 219 18.97 -11.55 -15.30
N PRO A 220 20.27 -11.72 -15.60
CA PRO A 220 21.23 -12.26 -14.65
C PRO A 220 21.34 -11.42 -13.37
N GLU A 221 21.56 -12.09 -12.22
CA GLU A 221 21.70 -11.40 -10.92
C GLU A 221 22.79 -10.34 -10.93
N VAL A 222 23.95 -10.66 -11.53
CA VAL A 222 25.08 -9.73 -11.63
C VAL A 222 24.69 -8.46 -12.38
N THR A 223 23.95 -8.58 -13.48
CA THR A 223 23.47 -7.42 -14.27
C THR A 223 22.54 -6.53 -13.46
N LEU A 224 21.61 -7.13 -12.69
CA LEU A 224 20.70 -6.37 -11.83
C LEU A 224 21.46 -5.67 -10.70
N ILE A 225 22.46 -6.32 -10.10
CA ILE A 225 23.29 -5.73 -9.04
C ILE A 225 24.11 -4.58 -9.59
N ASP A 226 24.74 -4.74 -10.74
CA ASP A 226 25.56 -3.69 -11.38
C ASP A 226 24.73 -2.43 -11.71
N ARG A 227 23.48 -2.64 -12.15
CA ARG A 227 22.58 -1.54 -12.53
C ARG A 227 21.87 -0.88 -11.36
N PHE A 228 21.46 -1.65 -10.35
CA PHE A 228 20.55 -1.20 -9.29
C PHE A 228 21.12 -1.39 -7.87
N GLY A 229 22.31 -1.94 -7.72
CA GLY A 229 22.93 -2.21 -6.42
C GLY A 229 22.08 -3.16 -5.56
N ARG A 230 21.84 -2.79 -4.31
CA ARG A 230 21.01 -3.57 -3.38
C ARG A 230 19.62 -3.85 -3.91
N LEU A 231 19.02 -2.89 -4.61
CA LEU A 231 17.69 -3.08 -5.21
C LEU A 231 17.73 -4.19 -6.27
N GLY A 232 18.82 -4.28 -7.07
CA GLY A 232 18.99 -5.34 -8.06
C GLY A 232 19.02 -6.74 -7.44
N TYR A 233 19.75 -6.88 -6.34
CA TYR A 233 19.75 -8.10 -5.53
C TYR A 233 18.34 -8.47 -5.05
N ASP A 234 17.57 -7.49 -4.56
CA ASP A 234 16.22 -7.72 -4.09
C ASP A 234 15.25 -8.04 -5.24
N LEU A 235 15.39 -7.38 -6.41
CA LEU A 235 14.58 -7.63 -7.61
C LEU A 235 14.77 -9.04 -8.14
N TYR A 236 16.02 -9.52 -8.23
CA TYR A 236 16.34 -10.88 -8.69
C TYR A 236 15.63 -11.94 -7.86
N ARG A 237 15.60 -11.76 -6.54
CA ARG A 237 14.93 -12.66 -5.59
C ARG A 237 13.42 -12.54 -5.66
N LYS A 238 12.91 -11.33 -5.68
CA LYS A 238 11.47 -11.06 -5.76
C LYS A 238 10.83 -11.68 -7.01
N ALA A 239 11.49 -11.57 -8.18
CA ALA A 239 11.01 -12.21 -9.41
C ALA A 239 10.83 -13.73 -9.26
N ARG A 240 11.59 -14.36 -8.36
CA ARG A 240 11.52 -15.80 -8.03
C ARG A 240 10.65 -16.09 -6.80
N GLY A 241 9.82 -15.14 -6.37
CA GLY A 241 8.96 -15.30 -5.20
C GLY A 241 9.70 -15.34 -3.86
N ILE A 242 10.97 -14.91 -3.81
CA ILE A 242 11.82 -15.01 -2.60
C ILE A 242 11.86 -13.67 -1.86
N HIS A 243 11.44 -13.68 -0.59
CA HIS A 243 11.53 -12.54 0.28
C HIS A 243 11.54 -12.99 1.75
N ASN A 244 12.74 -13.11 2.34
CA ASN A 244 12.92 -13.72 3.67
C ASN A 244 12.78 -12.74 4.85
N SER A 245 12.42 -11.47 4.62
CA SER A 245 12.22 -10.51 5.70
C SER A 245 11.10 -10.97 6.62
N GLN A 246 11.37 -10.96 7.93
CA GLN A 246 10.37 -11.26 8.95
C GLN A 246 9.39 -10.12 9.16
N VAL A 247 8.21 -10.42 9.70
CA VAL A 247 7.28 -9.43 10.22
C VAL A 247 7.84 -8.89 11.54
N LYS A 248 8.02 -7.56 11.62
CA LYS A 248 8.65 -6.88 12.78
C LYS A 248 7.61 -6.05 13.52
N SER A 249 7.20 -6.48 14.71
CA SER A 249 6.24 -5.75 15.53
C SER A 249 6.81 -4.44 16.13
N ASN A 250 8.13 -4.37 16.28
CA ASN A 250 8.81 -3.20 16.86
C ASN A 250 9.65 -2.50 15.79
N ARG A 251 9.33 -1.23 15.55
CA ARG A 251 10.09 -0.35 14.64
C ARG A 251 10.60 0.86 15.39
N ILE A 252 11.92 1.04 15.40
CA ILE A 252 12.54 2.26 15.92
C ILE A 252 12.37 3.35 14.84
N ARG A 253 11.76 4.47 15.23
CA ARG A 253 11.61 5.63 14.35
C ARG A 253 12.99 6.23 14.04
N LYS A 254 13.32 6.39 12.76
CA LYS A 254 14.61 6.93 12.30
C LYS A 254 14.54 8.40 11.89
N SER A 255 13.35 8.90 11.53
CA SER A 255 13.17 10.29 11.09
C SER A 255 11.79 10.80 11.48
N ILE A 256 11.70 12.12 11.64
CA ILE A 256 10.45 12.85 11.81
C ILE A 256 10.47 13.94 10.74
N GLY A 257 9.44 13.99 9.91
CA GLY A 257 9.24 15.02 8.88
C GLY A 257 7.88 15.65 9.04
N LYS A 258 7.76 16.95 8.70
CA LYS A 258 6.51 17.67 8.60
C LYS A 258 6.49 18.45 7.29
N GLU A 259 5.42 18.29 6.54
CA GLU A 259 5.20 19.00 5.28
C GLU A 259 3.93 19.84 5.41
N LYS A 260 3.95 21.04 4.84
CA LYS A 260 2.81 21.95 4.83
C LYS A 260 2.68 22.62 3.47
N THR A 261 1.49 22.57 2.89
CA THR A 261 1.17 23.36 1.70
C THR A 261 0.64 24.71 2.15
N TYR A 262 1.29 25.79 1.73
CA TYR A 262 0.90 27.15 2.09
C TYR A 262 -0.18 27.68 1.15
N GLY A 263 -1.15 28.42 1.72
CA GLY A 263 -2.23 29.07 0.96
C GLY A 263 -1.75 30.20 0.04
N LYS A 264 -0.53 30.74 0.27
CA LYS A 264 0.11 31.80 -0.54
C LYS A 264 1.56 31.40 -0.86
N ILE A 265 2.12 32.01 -1.89
CA ILE A 265 3.57 31.88 -2.18
C ILE A 265 4.32 32.69 -1.13
N LEU A 266 5.22 32.05 -0.39
CA LEU A 266 6.13 32.74 0.52
C LEU A 266 7.28 33.31 -0.31
N ARG A 267 7.42 34.63 -0.35
CA ARG A 267 8.44 35.37 -1.14
C ARG A 267 9.51 36.01 -0.26
N ALA A 268 9.12 36.47 0.93
CA ALA A 268 10.01 37.14 1.86
C ALA A 268 10.65 36.11 2.83
N GLU A 269 11.92 36.32 3.16
CA GLU A 269 12.65 35.49 4.13
C GLU A 269 11.96 35.49 5.51
N GLU A 270 11.40 36.63 5.91
CA GLU A 270 10.65 36.79 7.16
C GLU A 270 9.39 35.92 7.19
N ASP A 271 8.65 35.82 6.07
CA ASP A 271 7.47 34.96 5.96
C ASP A 271 7.88 33.48 6.09
N ILE A 272 9.03 33.08 5.50
CA ILE A 272 9.56 31.73 5.58
C ILE A 272 9.96 31.40 7.02
N LYS A 273 10.73 32.29 7.67
CA LYS A 273 11.13 32.11 9.08
C LYS A 273 9.94 31.96 10.02
N LYS A 274 8.87 32.76 9.83
CA LYS A 274 7.67 32.72 10.64
C LYS A 274 6.90 31.39 10.56
N GLU A 275 7.03 30.67 9.46
CA GLU A 275 6.38 29.37 9.25
C GLU A 275 7.24 28.19 9.70
N LEU A 276 8.53 28.39 9.96
CA LEU A 276 9.48 27.39 10.43
C LEU A 276 9.56 27.31 11.96
N THR A 277 9.12 28.34 12.66
CA THR A 277 8.98 28.41 14.13
C THR A 277 7.58 27.97 14.57
#